data_97a6cd4afc013034e5cdfcee5e4cac2b
#
_entry.id   97a6cd4afc013034e5cdfcee5e4cac2b
#
_cell.length_a   1.000
_cell.length_b   1.000
_cell.length_c   1.000
_cell.angle_alpha   90.00
_cell.angle_beta   90.00
_cell.angle_gamma   90.00
#
_symmetry.space_group_name_H-M   'P 1'
#
loop_
_entity.id
_entity.type
_entity.pdbx_description
1 polymer ?
#
loop_
_entity_poly.entity_id
_entity_poly.type
_entity_poly.pdbx_seq_one_letter_code
_entity_poly.pdbx_strand_id
1 'polypeptide(L)'
;MYSIENDDKVFNVSDVITISNNTGIPIVLNYHHHMCNKSNIDINAIFDSWGDRVPKVHFSSPRGKKDFRSHNDYINGNDFICFIEFLKKYDRDVDIMLEAKCKDDSLFRLVRYLKYKTTYKFIDDTSFVL
;
A
#
# COMPACT_ATOMS: atom_id res chain seq x y z
N MET A 1 1.26 -1.49 19.60
CA MET A 1 -0.03 -1.52 18.91
C MET A 1 -0.07 -2.70 17.95
N TYR A 2 -1.17 -3.42 17.95
CA TYR A 2 -1.37 -4.54 17.03
C TYR A 2 -2.16 -4.07 15.81
N SER A 3 -1.86 -4.65 14.65
CA SER A 3 -2.61 -4.49 13.41
C SER A 3 -2.73 -5.84 12.72
N ILE A 4 -3.68 -5.96 11.82
CA ILE A 4 -3.85 -7.16 10.98
C ILE A 4 -3.65 -6.78 9.52
N GLU A 5 -3.13 -7.71 8.75
CA GLU A 5 -2.82 -7.54 7.35
C GLU A 5 -3.48 -8.64 6.53
N ASN A 6 -4.00 -8.30 5.35
CA ASN A 6 -4.49 -9.30 4.41
C ASN A 6 -3.33 -10.11 3.83
N ASP A 7 -3.59 -11.37 3.57
CA ASP A 7 -2.58 -12.34 3.17
C ASP A 7 -2.74 -12.68 1.67
N ASP A 8 -1.70 -13.20 1.09
CA ASP A 8 -1.65 -13.47 -0.35
C ASP A 8 -2.27 -14.82 -0.76
N LYS A 9 -2.70 -15.65 0.21
CA LYS A 9 -3.22 -17.00 -0.06
C LYS A 9 -4.55 -17.31 0.60
N VAL A 10 -4.72 -16.97 1.88
CA VAL A 10 -5.83 -17.45 2.72
C VAL A 10 -6.77 -16.32 3.11
N PHE A 11 -6.29 -15.34 3.87
CA PHE A 11 -7.13 -14.25 4.41
C PHE A 11 -7.07 -13.03 3.50
N ASN A 12 -8.12 -12.82 2.73
CA ASN A 12 -8.23 -11.66 1.84
C ASN A 12 -8.69 -10.40 2.60
N VAL A 13 -8.85 -9.29 1.87
CA VAL A 13 -9.27 -8.01 2.46
C VAL A 13 -10.63 -8.12 3.14
N SER A 14 -11.61 -8.82 2.53
CA SER A 14 -12.93 -9.02 3.14
C SER A 14 -12.85 -9.74 4.48
N ASP A 15 -11.98 -10.74 4.57
CA ASP A 15 -11.80 -11.53 5.81
C ASP A 15 -11.23 -10.64 6.93
N VAL A 16 -10.20 -9.85 6.64
CA VAL A 16 -9.59 -8.99 7.67
C VAL A 16 -10.51 -7.83 8.06
N ILE A 17 -11.35 -7.34 7.16
CA ILE A 17 -12.38 -6.35 7.52
C ILE A 17 -13.35 -6.95 8.53
N THR A 18 -13.79 -8.18 8.32
CA THR A 18 -14.67 -8.88 9.27
C THR A 18 -14.01 -9.04 10.64
N ILE A 19 -12.73 -9.43 10.66
CA ILE A 19 -11.97 -9.56 11.92
C ILE A 19 -11.83 -8.20 12.60
N SER A 20 -11.50 -7.16 11.86
CA SER A 20 -11.37 -5.81 12.42
C SER A 20 -12.69 -5.30 13.01
N ASN A 21 -13.81 -5.53 12.34
CA ASN A 21 -15.12 -5.14 12.83
C ASN A 21 -15.46 -5.80 14.16
N ASN A 22 -15.01 -7.03 14.39
CA ASN A 22 -15.27 -7.79 15.61
C ASN A 22 -14.26 -7.53 16.73
N THR A 23 -13.08 -7.00 16.43
CA THR A 23 -11.99 -6.86 17.40
C THR A 23 -11.54 -5.42 17.63
N GLY A 24 -11.83 -4.51 16.71
CA GLY A 24 -11.33 -3.14 16.73
C GLY A 24 -9.85 -3.01 16.34
N ILE A 25 -9.21 -4.07 15.89
CA ILE A 25 -7.81 -4.05 15.47
C ILE A 25 -7.69 -3.37 14.09
N PRO A 26 -6.81 -2.38 13.89
CA PRO A 26 -6.68 -1.68 12.61
C PRO A 26 -6.08 -2.58 11.54
N ILE A 27 -6.44 -2.29 10.29
CA ILE A 27 -6.07 -3.07 9.10
C ILE A 27 -4.93 -2.38 8.37
N VAL A 28 -3.84 -3.09 8.15
CA VAL A 28 -2.82 -2.72 7.16
C VAL A 28 -3.21 -3.37 5.83
N LEU A 29 -3.50 -2.55 4.83
CA LEU A 29 -3.71 -3.06 3.48
C LEU A 29 -2.36 -3.39 2.86
N ASN A 30 -2.13 -4.65 2.53
CA ASN A 30 -1.06 -5.04 1.62
C ASN A 30 -1.64 -5.15 0.21
N TYR A 31 -1.33 -4.18 -0.63
CA TYR A 31 -1.91 -4.10 -1.96
C TYR A 31 -1.44 -5.23 -2.87
N HIS A 32 -0.19 -5.65 -2.75
CA HIS A 32 0.34 -6.79 -3.50
C HIS A 32 -0.37 -8.10 -3.12
N HIS A 33 -0.56 -8.34 -1.83
CA HIS A 33 -1.33 -9.50 -1.35
C HIS A 33 -2.76 -9.47 -1.88
N HIS A 34 -3.39 -8.29 -1.91
CA HIS A 34 -4.72 -8.14 -2.49
C HIS A 34 -4.73 -8.54 -3.98
N MET A 35 -3.72 -8.16 -4.75
CA MET A 35 -3.61 -8.55 -6.15
C MET A 35 -3.42 -10.06 -6.34
N CYS A 36 -2.80 -10.74 -5.37
CA CYS A 36 -2.63 -12.21 -5.37
C CYS A 36 -3.89 -12.95 -4.90
N ASN A 37 -4.65 -12.36 -3.99
CA ASN A 37 -5.79 -12.98 -3.32
C ASN A 37 -6.95 -11.98 -3.25
N LYS A 38 -7.56 -11.73 -4.40
CA LYS A 38 -8.55 -10.66 -4.56
C LYS A 38 -9.86 -10.94 -3.84
N SER A 39 -10.43 -9.86 -3.31
CA SER A 39 -11.80 -9.80 -2.81
C SER A 39 -12.33 -8.39 -3.05
N ASN A 40 -13.55 -8.10 -2.63
CA ASN A 40 -14.01 -6.73 -2.59
C ASN A 40 -13.13 -5.92 -1.65
N ILE A 41 -12.75 -4.71 -2.07
CA ILE A 41 -11.92 -3.81 -1.29
C ILE A 41 -12.76 -2.60 -0.87
N ASP A 42 -12.86 -2.39 0.44
CA ASP A 42 -13.51 -1.22 1.02
C ASP A 42 -12.44 -0.37 1.73
N ILE A 43 -11.91 0.60 1.00
CA ILE A 43 -10.85 1.48 1.50
C ILE A 43 -11.34 2.30 2.70
N ASN A 44 -12.60 2.75 2.69
CA ASN A 44 -13.14 3.51 3.82
C ASN A 44 -13.12 2.66 5.10
N ALA A 45 -13.55 1.40 5.02
CA ALA A 45 -13.51 0.50 6.17
C ALA A 45 -12.08 0.28 6.67
N ILE A 46 -11.12 0.10 5.75
CA ILE A 46 -9.70 -0.06 6.07
C ILE A 46 -9.18 1.19 6.79
N PHE A 47 -9.40 2.36 6.23
CA PHE A 47 -8.89 3.62 6.79
C PHE A 47 -9.59 3.97 8.11
N ASP A 48 -10.89 3.77 8.19
CA ASP A 48 -11.67 4.05 9.42
C ASP A 48 -11.26 3.14 10.58
N SER A 49 -10.73 1.95 10.31
CA SER A 49 -10.21 1.06 11.34
C SER A 49 -9.04 1.67 12.14
N TRP A 50 -8.41 2.71 11.61
CA TRP A 50 -7.31 3.43 12.26
C TRP A 50 -7.78 4.55 13.19
N GLY A 51 -9.06 4.93 13.14
CA GLY A 51 -9.59 6.07 13.90
C GLY A 51 -8.89 7.36 13.50
N ASP A 52 -8.36 8.10 14.48
CA ASP A 52 -7.66 9.37 14.25
C ASP A 52 -6.19 9.21 13.81
N ARG A 53 -5.69 7.97 13.77
CA ARG A 53 -4.31 7.69 13.38
C ARG A 53 -4.19 7.64 11.87
N VAL A 54 -2.99 7.95 11.36
CA VAL A 54 -2.69 7.85 9.93
C VAL A 54 -2.67 6.36 9.52
N PRO A 55 -3.52 5.96 8.55
CA PRO A 55 -3.51 4.60 8.05
C PRO A 55 -2.17 4.21 7.45
N LYS A 56 -1.81 2.94 7.61
CA LYS A 56 -0.61 2.35 7.00
C LYS A 56 -1.02 1.35 5.93
N VAL A 57 -0.35 1.42 4.81
CA VAL A 57 -0.50 0.46 3.71
C VAL A 57 0.87 -0.05 3.29
N HIS A 58 0.91 -1.27 2.79
CA HIS A 58 2.10 -1.86 2.20
C HIS A 58 1.96 -1.90 0.68
N PHE A 59 3.01 -1.50 0.00
CA PHE A 59 3.09 -1.56 -1.46
C PHE A 59 4.37 -2.26 -1.89
N SER A 60 4.24 -3.17 -2.85
CA SER A 60 5.36 -3.84 -3.49
C SER A 60 5.02 -4.09 -4.95
N SER A 61 6.04 -4.36 -5.75
CA SER A 61 5.86 -4.78 -7.14
C SER A 61 6.16 -6.26 -7.27
N PRO A 62 5.38 -7.01 -8.05
CA PRO A 62 5.65 -8.40 -8.29
C PRO A 62 6.96 -8.57 -9.07
N ARG A 63 7.66 -9.67 -8.81
CA ARG A 63 8.92 -9.99 -9.49
C ARG A 63 8.73 -10.20 -10.99
N GLY A 64 7.60 -10.78 -11.39
CA GLY A 64 7.24 -11.01 -12.76
C GLY A 64 5.95 -11.82 -12.90
N LYS A 65 5.52 -12.06 -14.15
CA LYS A 65 4.29 -12.82 -14.42
C LYS A 65 4.37 -14.28 -13.94
N LYS A 66 5.55 -14.88 -14.00
CA LYS A 66 5.77 -16.29 -13.57
C LYS A 66 5.94 -16.41 -12.07
N ASP A 67 6.36 -15.35 -11.40
CA ASP A 67 6.57 -15.28 -9.97
C ASP A 67 5.94 -14.01 -9.41
N PHE A 68 4.61 -13.97 -9.47
CA PHE A 68 3.85 -12.77 -9.12
C PHE A 68 3.84 -12.52 -7.61
N ARG A 69 4.00 -13.56 -6.78
CA ARG A 69 3.95 -13.42 -5.32
C ARG A 69 5.23 -12.88 -4.70
N SER A 70 6.37 -13.12 -5.33
CA SER A 70 7.63 -12.60 -4.84
C SER A 70 7.77 -11.10 -5.13
N HIS A 71 8.45 -10.41 -4.22
CA HIS A 71 8.73 -8.97 -4.39
C HIS A 71 9.86 -8.77 -5.39
N ASN A 72 9.71 -7.75 -6.23
CA ASN A 72 10.77 -7.30 -7.13
C ASN A 72 11.88 -6.61 -6.31
N ASP A 73 13.04 -6.43 -6.93
CA ASP A 73 14.16 -5.67 -6.37
C ASP A 73 13.78 -4.20 -6.17
N TYR A 74 13.00 -3.65 -7.09
CA TYR A 74 12.57 -2.24 -7.12
C TYR A 74 11.06 -2.12 -7.26
N ILE A 75 10.56 -0.92 -7.00
CA ILE A 75 9.15 -0.57 -7.18
C ILE A 75 8.94 -0.09 -8.62
N ASN A 76 7.92 -0.63 -9.30
CA ASN A 76 7.46 -0.12 -10.58
C ASN A 76 6.76 1.22 -10.35
N GLY A 77 7.34 2.30 -10.89
CA GLY A 77 6.84 3.65 -10.66
C GLY A 77 5.46 3.91 -11.25
N ASN A 78 5.15 3.34 -12.42
CA ASN A 78 3.82 3.50 -13.03
C ASN A 78 2.74 2.82 -12.18
N ASP A 79 3.00 1.62 -11.70
CA ASP A 79 2.05 0.90 -10.83
C ASP A 79 1.84 1.65 -9.51
N PHE A 80 2.89 2.22 -8.97
CA PHE A 80 2.81 3.05 -7.77
C PHE A 80 1.95 4.29 -8.00
N ILE A 81 2.14 5.00 -9.11
CA ILE A 81 1.32 6.16 -9.47
C ILE A 81 -0.14 5.77 -9.60
N CYS A 82 -0.45 4.66 -10.28
CA CYS A 82 -1.82 4.16 -10.39
C CYS A 82 -2.44 3.90 -9.00
N PHE A 83 -1.66 3.34 -8.09
CA PHE A 83 -2.12 3.09 -6.73
C PHE A 83 -2.37 4.39 -5.96
N ILE A 84 -1.49 5.37 -6.06
CA ILE A 84 -1.65 6.68 -5.43
C ILE A 84 -2.88 7.40 -5.97
N GLU A 85 -3.08 7.41 -7.29
CA GLU A 85 -4.27 8.02 -7.89
C GLU A 85 -5.57 7.32 -7.47
N PHE A 86 -5.51 6.01 -7.27
CA PHE A 86 -6.63 5.26 -6.70
C PHE A 86 -6.93 5.70 -5.25
N LEU A 87 -5.91 5.92 -4.42
CA LEU A 87 -6.10 6.35 -3.03
C LEU A 87 -6.52 7.82 -2.91
N LYS A 88 -6.15 8.67 -3.86
CA LYS A 88 -6.36 10.11 -3.84
C LYS A 88 -7.83 10.49 -3.58
N LYS A 89 -8.78 9.76 -4.16
CA LYS A 89 -10.20 10.05 -4.03
C LYS A 89 -10.74 9.92 -2.59
N TYR A 90 -10.01 9.25 -1.71
CA TYR A 90 -10.40 9.08 -0.31
C TYR A 90 -9.95 10.24 0.57
N ASP A 91 -9.14 11.16 0.04
CA ASP A 91 -8.73 12.43 0.65
C ASP A 91 -8.25 12.26 2.09
N ARG A 92 -7.29 11.38 2.29
CA ARG A 92 -6.76 11.05 3.61
C ARG A 92 -5.26 10.83 3.56
N ASP A 93 -4.54 11.34 4.57
CA ASP A 93 -3.12 11.05 4.72
C ASP A 93 -2.90 9.56 4.93
N VAL A 94 -1.86 9.02 4.32
CA VAL A 94 -1.52 7.60 4.38
C VAL A 94 -0.02 7.44 4.47
N ASP A 95 0.44 6.57 5.35
CA ASP A 95 1.82 6.10 5.37
C ASP A 95 1.95 4.87 4.48
N ILE A 96 2.84 4.92 3.50
CA ILE A 96 3.07 3.80 2.59
C ILE A 96 4.44 3.19 2.88
N MET A 97 4.44 1.93 3.28
CA MET A 97 5.65 1.15 3.45
C MET A 97 5.94 0.38 2.17
N LEU A 98 7.11 0.62 1.59
CA LEU A 98 7.56 -0.09 0.40
C LEU A 98 8.25 -1.39 0.79
N GLU A 99 7.86 -2.46 0.14
CA GLU A 99 8.47 -3.78 0.30
C GLU A 99 9.18 -4.16 -1.00
N ALA A 100 10.48 -3.95 -1.04
CA ALA A 100 11.33 -4.29 -2.18
C ALA A 100 12.67 -4.83 -1.69
N LYS A 101 13.29 -5.72 -2.47
CA LYS A 101 14.55 -6.37 -2.06
C LYS A 101 15.69 -5.38 -1.91
N CYS A 102 15.74 -4.34 -2.73
CA CYS A 102 16.78 -3.29 -2.67
C CYS A 102 16.46 -2.18 -1.67
N LYS A 103 15.46 -2.35 -0.79
CA LYS A 103 15.18 -1.51 0.39
C LYS A 103 15.33 0.00 0.11
N ASP A 104 16.28 0.66 0.77
CA ASP A 104 16.49 2.11 0.69
C ASP A 104 16.76 2.59 -0.73
N ASP A 105 17.54 1.84 -1.51
CA ASP A 105 17.81 2.19 -2.91
C ASP A 105 16.53 2.19 -3.74
N SER A 106 15.63 1.24 -3.45
CA SER A 106 14.31 1.20 -4.08
C SER A 106 13.46 2.43 -3.74
N LEU A 107 13.48 2.87 -2.50
CA LEU A 107 12.78 4.08 -2.06
C LEU A 107 13.31 5.33 -2.79
N PHE A 108 14.62 5.53 -2.80
CA PHE A 108 15.22 6.71 -3.45
C PHE A 108 15.02 6.70 -4.96
N ARG A 109 15.06 5.56 -5.61
CA ARG A 109 14.72 5.41 -7.02
C ARG A 109 13.28 5.81 -7.31
N LEU A 110 12.35 5.33 -6.52
CA LEU A 110 10.94 5.68 -6.67
C LEU A 110 10.72 7.18 -6.49
N VAL A 111 11.32 7.79 -5.48
CA VAL A 111 11.22 9.23 -5.23
C VAL A 111 11.74 10.03 -6.43
N ARG A 112 12.90 9.68 -6.97
CA ARG A 112 13.43 10.33 -8.19
C ARG A 112 12.48 10.19 -9.36
N TYR A 113 11.92 9.00 -9.55
CA TYR A 113 10.96 8.74 -10.61
C TYR A 113 9.70 9.60 -10.47
N LEU A 114 9.14 9.68 -9.26
CA LEU A 114 7.96 10.51 -8.99
C LEU A 114 8.22 11.99 -9.24
N LYS A 115 9.37 12.50 -8.83
CA LYS A 115 9.76 13.90 -9.08
C LYS A 115 9.88 14.22 -10.57
N TYR A 116 10.31 13.24 -11.37
CA TYR A 116 10.43 13.39 -12.83
C TYR A 116 9.08 13.24 -13.55
N LYS A 117 8.26 12.27 -13.14
CA LYS A 117 7.03 11.87 -13.88
C LYS A 117 5.76 12.57 -13.41
N THR A 118 5.75 13.17 -12.24
CA THR A 118 4.54 13.75 -11.66
C THR A 118 4.75 15.20 -11.25
N THR A 119 3.63 15.85 -10.92
CA THR A 119 3.62 17.19 -10.34
C THR A 119 3.41 17.15 -8.82
N TYR A 120 3.60 16.00 -8.18
CA TYR A 120 3.45 15.86 -6.74
C TYR A 120 4.40 16.80 -6.00
N LYS A 121 3.88 17.47 -4.99
CA LYS A 121 4.64 18.44 -4.23
C LYS A 121 5.31 17.78 -3.03
N PHE A 122 6.61 17.55 -3.12
CA PHE A 122 7.40 17.00 -2.02
C PHE A 122 7.59 18.04 -0.91
N ILE A 123 7.29 17.64 0.33
CA ILE A 123 7.47 18.46 1.53
C ILE A 123 8.73 18.07 2.31
N ASP A 124 9.24 16.87 2.09
CA ASP A 124 10.55 16.39 2.54
C ASP A 124 11.05 15.31 1.57
N ASP A 125 12.09 14.55 1.96
CA ASP A 125 12.71 13.56 1.07
C ASP A 125 11.78 12.41 0.67
N THR A 126 10.76 12.09 1.46
CA THR A 126 9.90 10.93 1.26
C THR A 126 8.41 11.21 1.40
N SER A 127 8.02 12.45 1.70
CA SER A 127 6.62 12.84 1.87
C SER A 127 6.20 13.85 0.81
N PHE A 128 5.01 13.68 0.28
CA PHE A 128 4.50 14.56 -0.77
C PHE A 128 2.99 14.73 -0.68
N VAL A 129 2.51 15.78 -1.31
CA VAL A 129 1.08 16.11 -1.45
C VAL A 129 0.68 15.90 -2.91
N LEU A 130 -0.47 15.31 -3.10
CA LEU A 130 -1.05 15.03 -4.42
C LEU A 130 -1.65 16.27 -5.07
#